data_868fd13510f8c0aada3fa69a8d4402e9
#
_entry.id   868fd13510f8c0aada3fa69a8d4402e9
#
_cell.length_a   1.000
_cell.length_b   1.000
_cell.length_c   1.000
_cell.angle_alpha   90.00
_cell.angle_beta   90.00
_cell.angle_gamma   90.00
#
_symmetry.space_group_name_H-M   'P 1'
#
loop_
_entity.id
_entity.type
_entity.pdbx_description
1 polymer ?
#
loop_
_entity_poly.entity_id
_entity_poly.type
_entity_poly.pdbx_seq_one_letter_code
_entity_poly.pdbx_strand_id
1 'polypeptide(L)'
;MRTKKMKYLWFVVILAVFCLTLFLARTRSKVEMRNRLYRQWTEHYLVTDGKQSYVRTTNSDQETVVLSEAQGYGMLITVEAAKKDLADQKDFDRLYRYYQNNRLDDTQLMAWKQTIKKGELSSEHQNATDGDLYIAYALMEAAKQWPEKSEGYQNQAKAILDDILKYNYNETTGVLTVGNWANQDSEFYHLMRTSDTLPSFFQSFYELTGNEQWLSIKEKMLAQLDAISSQTKTGLLPDFMWVDEQGARVANPDTIESKYDGAYSYNACRLPYNLSQSQDKTSQKLAKKMLDFFMKQRNIYAGYDLKGNALHQYQAASFIAPVSYAAENGDGYLKLVQQNKFIFMQDLSTENYYDATMITMIALQLF
;
A
#
# COMPACT_ATOMS: atom_id res chain seq x y z
N MET A 1 38.74 49.35 0.97
CA MET A 1 38.07 48.32 1.83
C MET A 1 36.56 48.26 1.66
N ARG A 2 35.86 49.37 1.52
CA ARG A 2 34.38 49.46 1.39
C ARG A 2 33.83 48.72 0.12
N THR A 3 34.50 48.86 -1.02
CA THR A 3 34.10 48.24 -2.31
C THR A 3 34.22 46.70 -2.33
N LYS A 4 35.23 46.12 -1.64
CA LYS A 4 35.37 44.66 -1.53
C LYS A 4 34.26 44.07 -0.65
N LYS A 5 33.92 44.69 0.48
CA LYS A 5 32.82 44.27 1.36
C LYS A 5 31.47 44.29 0.62
N MET A 6 31.23 45.31 -0.20
CA MET A 6 30.00 45.43 -0.99
C MET A 6 29.89 44.35 -2.10
N LYS A 7 31.02 43.98 -2.75
CA LYS A 7 31.05 42.89 -3.72
C LYS A 7 30.72 41.52 -3.06
N TYR A 8 31.26 41.26 -1.87
CA TYR A 8 30.94 40.05 -1.11
C TYR A 8 29.47 40.01 -0.69
N LEU A 9 28.91 41.17 -0.24
CA LEU A 9 27.49 41.25 0.09
C LEU A 9 26.60 40.91 -1.11
N TRP A 10 26.87 41.47 -2.29
CA TRP A 10 26.15 41.17 -3.52
C TRP A 10 26.28 39.72 -3.94
N PHE A 11 27.48 39.13 -3.83
CA PHE A 11 27.67 37.71 -4.11
C PHE A 11 26.82 36.82 -3.20
N VAL A 12 26.78 37.09 -1.90
CA VAL A 12 25.92 36.37 -0.93
C VAL A 12 24.45 36.50 -1.27
N VAL A 13 24.00 37.71 -1.62
CA VAL A 13 22.59 37.96 -2.02
C VAL A 13 22.26 37.21 -3.30
N ILE A 14 23.09 37.27 -4.32
CA ILE A 14 22.86 36.52 -5.59
C ILE A 14 22.81 35.02 -5.33
N LEU A 15 23.74 34.48 -4.53
CA LEU A 15 23.77 33.07 -4.17
C LEU A 15 22.50 32.68 -3.40
N ALA A 16 22.07 33.49 -2.44
CA ALA A 16 20.83 33.24 -1.67
C ALA A 16 19.59 33.25 -2.57
N VAL A 17 19.48 34.23 -3.49
CA VAL A 17 18.36 34.28 -4.47
C VAL A 17 18.41 33.07 -5.39
N PHE A 18 19.58 32.68 -5.89
CA PHE A 18 19.75 31.50 -6.73
C PHE A 18 19.33 30.20 -6.01
N CYS A 19 19.80 30.01 -4.75
CA CYS A 19 19.39 28.85 -3.94
C CYS A 19 17.88 28.85 -3.67
N LEU A 20 17.31 30.01 -3.37
CA LEU A 20 15.85 30.14 -3.16
C LEU A 20 15.08 29.81 -4.45
N THR A 21 15.52 30.30 -5.60
CA THR A 21 14.91 30.02 -6.91
C THR A 21 14.96 28.52 -7.23
N LEU A 22 16.10 27.87 -7.01
CA LEU A 22 16.25 26.43 -7.19
C LEU A 22 15.35 25.63 -6.24
N PHE A 23 15.27 26.05 -4.99
CA PHE A 23 14.38 25.43 -4.01
C PHE A 23 12.91 25.53 -4.42
N LEU A 24 12.45 26.74 -4.79
CA LEU A 24 11.08 26.97 -5.25
C LEU A 24 10.75 26.17 -6.54
N ALA A 25 11.68 26.16 -7.52
CA ALA A 25 11.51 25.39 -8.75
C ALA A 25 11.41 23.88 -8.46
N ARG A 26 12.25 23.35 -7.55
CA ARG A 26 12.20 21.96 -7.15
C ARG A 26 10.90 21.58 -6.44
N THR A 27 10.44 22.44 -5.52
CA THR A 27 9.18 22.22 -4.78
C THR A 27 7.99 22.24 -5.74
N ARG A 28 7.93 23.24 -6.63
CA ARG A 28 6.88 23.34 -7.65
C ARG A 28 6.85 22.12 -8.57
N SER A 29 8.01 21.65 -9.03
CA SER A 29 8.13 20.45 -9.85
C SER A 29 7.58 19.19 -9.15
N LYS A 30 7.82 19.03 -7.84
CA LYS A 30 7.28 17.91 -7.04
C LYS A 30 5.75 17.98 -6.95
N VAL A 31 5.21 19.15 -6.67
CA VAL A 31 3.75 19.38 -6.59
C VAL A 31 3.08 19.12 -7.95
N GLU A 32 3.64 19.65 -9.04
CA GLU A 32 3.10 19.43 -10.39
C GLU A 32 3.12 17.95 -10.78
N MET A 33 4.19 17.23 -10.45
CA MET A 33 4.34 15.79 -10.70
C MET A 33 3.28 14.99 -9.92
N ARG A 34 3.13 15.22 -8.62
CA ARG A 34 2.11 14.60 -7.78
C ARG A 34 0.70 14.84 -8.33
N ASN A 35 0.37 16.11 -8.63
CA ASN A 35 -0.96 16.49 -9.12
C ASN A 35 -1.27 15.86 -10.49
N ARG A 36 -0.26 15.73 -11.37
CA ARG A 36 -0.38 15.05 -12.65
C ARG A 36 -0.69 13.58 -12.46
N LEU A 37 0.07 12.87 -11.61
CA LEU A 37 -0.11 11.45 -11.34
C LEU A 37 -1.51 11.17 -10.77
N TYR A 38 -1.97 11.96 -9.79
CA TYR A 38 -3.32 11.82 -9.25
C TYR A 38 -4.40 12.02 -10.32
N ARG A 39 -4.30 13.07 -11.14
CA ARG A 39 -5.25 13.32 -12.22
C ARG A 39 -5.27 12.17 -13.24
N GLN A 40 -4.10 11.69 -13.70
CA GLN A 40 -4.04 10.56 -14.63
C GLN A 40 -4.63 9.29 -14.01
N TRP A 41 -4.37 9.03 -12.72
CA TRP A 41 -4.94 7.89 -12.03
C TRP A 41 -6.48 7.97 -11.96
N THR A 42 -7.03 9.13 -11.62
CA THR A 42 -8.50 9.33 -11.60
C THR A 42 -9.11 9.19 -13.00
N GLU A 43 -8.48 9.74 -14.02
CA GLU A 43 -8.94 9.63 -15.40
C GLU A 43 -8.94 8.18 -15.92
N HIS A 44 -7.95 7.38 -15.53
CA HIS A 44 -7.78 6.02 -16.05
C HIS A 44 -8.51 4.95 -15.26
N TYR A 45 -8.58 5.09 -13.93
CA TYR A 45 -9.00 3.99 -13.07
C TYR A 45 -10.23 4.29 -12.20
N LEU A 46 -10.56 5.55 -11.95
CA LEU A 46 -11.74 5.91 -11.17
C LEU A 46 -12.97 6.02 -12.08
N VAL A 47 -13.94 5.15 -11.86
CA VAL A 47 -15.22 5.18 -12.58
C VAL A 47 -16.31 5.70 -11.66
N THR A 48 -17.06 6.71 -12.14
CA THR A 48 -18.24 7.22 -11.44
C THR A 48 -19.50 6.72 -12.12
N ASP A 49 -20.32 6.01 -11.34
CA ASP A 49 -21.61 5.49 -11.75
C ASP A 49 -22.72 6.02 -10.83
N GLY A 50 -23.47 6.97 -11.31
CA GLY A 50 -24.53 7.63 -10.54
C GLY A 50 -24.02 8.28 -9.25
N LYS A 51 -24.37 7.69 -8.10
CA LYS A 51 -24.02 8.21 -6.78
C LYS A 51 -22.80 7.51 -6.15
N GLN A 52 -22.22 6.53 -6.83
CA GLN A 52 -21.07 5.76 -6.35
C GLN A 52 -19.88 5.87 -7.31
N SER A 53 -18.70 5.54 -6.81
CA SER A 53 -17.49 5.42 -7.61
C SER A 53 -16.72 4.17 -7.22
N TYR A 54 -16.06 3.56 -8.20
CA TYR A 54 -15.23 2.39 -7.98
C TYR A 54 -13.91 2.47 -8.76
N VAL A 55 -12.94 1.72 -8.30
CA VAL A 55 -11.63 1.62 -8.97
C VAL A 55 -11.63 0.37 -9.85
N ARG A 56 -11.55 0.58 -11.16
CA ARG A 56 -11.42 -0.51 -12.12
C ARG A 56 -9.98 -1.04 -12.15
N THR A 57 -9.82 -2.36 -12.17
CA THR A 57 -8.51 -3.02 -12.26
C THR A 57 -8.20 -3.55 -13.66
N THR A 58 -9.20 -3.59 -14.54
CA THR A 58 -9.07 -4.00 -15.93
C THR A 58 -9.40 -2.84 -16.86
N ASN A 59 -8.77 -2.81 -18.02
CA ASN A 59 -9.05 -1.84 -19.07
C ASN A 59 -9.64 -2.54 -20.31
N SER A 60 -10.69 -3.34 -20.09
CA SER A 60 -11.40 -4.06 -21.15
C SER A 60 -12.78 -3.46 -21.36
N ASP A 61 -13.14 -3.17 -22.62
CA ASP A 61 -14.48 -2.71 -22.99
C ASP A 61 -15.57 -3.79 -22.80
N GLN A 62 -15.16 -5.05 -22.60
CA GLN A 62 -16.07 -6.16 -22.45
C GLN A 62 -16.42 -6.48 -20.99
N GLU A 63 -15.50 -6.20 -20.08
CA GLU A 63 -15.61 -6.57 -18.68
C GLU A 63 -14.83 -5.57 -17.80
N THR A 64 -15.47 -5.08 -16.74
CA THR A 64 -14.82 -4.30 -15.69
C THR A 64 -14.71 -5.14 -14.42
N VAL A 65 -13.49 -5.27 -13.89
CA VAL A 65 -13.24 -5.92 -12.61
C VAL A 65 -12.91 -4.86 -11.55
N VAL A 66 -13.53 -5.01 -10.38
CA VAL A 66 -13.25 -4.23 -9.17
C VAL A 66 -12.80 -5.20 -8.09
N LEU A 67 -11.69 -4.91 -7.43
CA LEU A 67 -11.19 -5.65 -6.28
C LEU A 67 -11.39 -4.83 -4.99
N SER A 68 -11.65 -5.49 -3.87
CA SER A 68 -11.75 -4.81 -2.57
C SER A 68 -10.44 -4.10 -2.20
N GLU A 69 -9.28 -4.70 -2.55
CA GLU A 69 -7.97 -4.05 -2.44
C GLU A 69 -7.92 -2.73 -3.23
N ALA A 70 -8.37 -2.76 -4.49
CA ALA A 70 -8.42 -1.58 -5.34
C ALA A 70 -9.33 -0.49 -4.78
N GLN A 71 -10.48 -0.88 -4.23
CA GLN A 71 -11.41 0.04 -3.59
C GLN A 71 -10.79 0.67 -2.34
N GLY A 72 -10.13 -0.12 -1.50
CA GLY A 72 -9.40 0.35 -0.32
C GLY A 72 -8.29 1.33 -0.67
N TYR A 73 -7.49 1.03 -1.70
CA TYR A 73 -6.48 1.97 -2.22
C TYR A 73 -7.12 3.24 -2.76
N GLY A 74 -8.21 3.14 -3.52
CA GLY A 74 -8.91 4.31 -4.06
C GLY A 74 -9.43 5.23 -2.96
N MET A 75 -10.00 4.67 -1.91
CA MET A 75 -10.43 5.42 -0.74
C MET A 75 -9.25 6.13 -0.05
N LEU A 76 -8.14 5.43 0.18
CA LEU A 76 -6.94 6.02 0.81
C LEU A 76 -6.29 7.08 -0.08
N ILE A 77 -6.13 6.84 -1.38
CA ILE A 77 -5.63 7.81 -2.37
C ILE A 77 -6.47 9.08 -2.35
N THR A 78 -7.80 8.95 -2.28
CA THR A 78 -8.71 10.10 -2.27
C THR A 78 -8.54 10.93 -0.99
N VAL A 79 -8.37 10.30 0.17
CA VAL A 79 -8.07 11.03 1.42
C VAL A 79 -6.72 11.74 1.34
N GLU A 80 -5.68 11.04 0.86
CA GLU A 80 -4.34 11.65 0.71
C GLU A 80 -4.35 12.82 -0.31
N ALA A 81 -5.14 12.69 -1.37
CA ALA A 81 -5.36 13.76 -2.33
C ALA A 81 -6.13 14.96 -1.72
N ALA A 82 -7.11 14.69 -0.87
CA ALA A 82 -7.85 15.73 -0.15
C ALA A 82 -6.97 16.54 0.83
N LYS A 83 -5.99 15.91 1.47
CA LYS A 83 -4.98 16.61 2.29
C LYS A 83 -4.11 17.59 1.47
N LYS A 84 -4.21 17.54 0.14
CA LYS A 84 -3.46 18.36 -0.83
C LYS A 84 -4.40 19.22 -1.70
N ASP A 85 -5.66 19.36 -1.32
CA ASP A 85 -6.70 20.11 -2.05
C ASP A 85 -6.96 19.61 -3.49
N LEU A 86 -6.75 18.29 -3.73
CA LEU A 86 -6.96 17.65 -5.04
C LEU A 86 -8.25 16.84 -5.12
N ALA A 87 -8.89 16.54 -4.00
CA ALA A 87 -10.15 15.82 -3.87
C ALA A 87 -11.00 16.42 -2.76
N ASP A 88 -12.29 16.10 -2.74
CA ASP A 88 -13.20 16.52 -1.69
C ASP A 88 -13.90 15.32 -1.01
N GLN A 89 -14.68 15.61 0.04
CA GLN A 89 -15.45 14.61 0.78
C GLN A 89 -16.43 13.85 -0.10
N LYS A 90 -17.03 14.51 -1.09
CA LYS A 90 -18.00 13.89 -2.00
C LYS A 90 -17.35 12.81 -2.85
N ASP A 91 -16.09 13.00 -3.27
CA ASP A 91 -15.32 12.01 -4.00
C ASP A 91 -15.09 10.77 -3.14
N PHE A 92 -14.71 10.96 -1.87
CA PHE A 92 -14.57 9.89 -0.91
C PHE A 92 -15.90 9.17 -0.61
N ASP A 93 -16.98 9.92 -0.36
CA ASP A 93 -18.31 9.36 -0.06
C ASP A 93 -18.87 8.50 -1.21
N ARG A 94 -18.49 8.78 -2.45
CA ARG A 94 -18.87 7.95 -3.60
C ARG A 94 -18.16 6.60 -3.60
N LEU A 95 -16.86 6.58 -3.29
CA LEU A 95 -16.09 5.35 -3.13
C LEU A 95 -16.58 4.54 -1.93
N TYR A 96 -16.80 5.19 -0.81
CA TYR A 96 -17.35 4.59 0.39
C TYR A 96 -18.72 3.95 0.14
N ARG A 97 -19.58 4.58 -0.65
CA ARG A 97 -20.90 4.03 -1.02
C ARG A 97 -20.76 2.75 -1.86
N TYR A 98 -19.81 2.69 -2.78
CA TYR A 98 -19.57 1.46 -3.54
C TYR A 98 -19.17 0.31 -2.62
N TYR A 99 -18.26 0.55 -1.68
CA TYR A 99 -17.93 -0.44 -0.66
C TYR A 99 -19.20 -0.89 0.09
N GLN A 100 -20.03 0.04 0.59
CA GLN A 100 -21.26 -0.29 1.34
C GLN A 100 -22.23 -1.15 0.53
N ASN A 101 -22.33 -0.94 -0.77
CA ASN A 101 -23.23 -1.68 -1.65
C ASN A 101 -22.71 -3.08 -2.03
N ASN A 102 -21.41 -3.35 -1.81
CA ASN A 102 -20.76 -4.59 -2.18
C ASN A 102 -20.16 -5.35 -0.99
N ARG A 103 -20.74 -5.15 0.19
CA ARG A 103 -20.43 -5.96 1.37
C ARG A 103 -21.01 -7.36 1.22
N LEU A 104 -20.37 -8.32 1.87
CA LEU A 104 -20.91 -9.66 2.05
C LEU A 104 -22.13 -9.59 2.98
N ASP A 105 -23.11 -10.43 2.72
CA ASP A 105 -24.31 -10.52 3.57
C ASP A 105 -23.95 -10.76 5.03
N ASP A 106 -24.67 -10.08 5.94
CA ASP A 106 -24.47 -10.15 7.39
C ASP A 106 -23.08 -9.76 7.93
N THR A 107 -22.24 -9.13 7.10
CA THR A 107 -20.92 -8.64 7.51
C THR A 107 -20.66 -7.20 7.08
N GLN A 108 -19.58 -6.62 7.59
CA GLN A 108 -19.04 -5.34 7.13
C GLN A 108 -17.85 -5.53 6.14
N LEU A 109 -17.49 -6.77 5.81
CA LEU A 109 -16.41 -7.09 4.89
C LEU A 109 -16.87 -6.94 3.44
N MET A 110 -16.00 -6.47 2.56
CA MET A 110 -16.31 -6.32 1.13
C MET A 110 -16.07 -7.62 0.39
N ALA A 111 -16.97 -7.99 -0.52
CA ALA A 111 -16.67 -9.04 -1.49
C ALA A 111 -15.37 -8.73 -2.24
N TRP A 112 -14.42 -9.69 -2.26
CA TRP A 112 -13.07 -9.42 -2.76
C TRP A 112 -13.03 -9.02 -4.23
N LYS A 113 -14.02 -9.48 -5.03
CA LYS A 113 -14.09 -9.23 -6.47
C LYS A 113 -15.51 -9.00 -6.94
N GLN A 114 -15.72 -7.94 -7.69
CA GLN A 114 -16.91 -7.69 -8.47
C GLN A 114 -16.54 -7.69 -9.96
N THR A 115 -17.43 -8.23 -10.78
CA THR A 115 -17.30 -8.25 -12.24
C THR A 115 -18.54 -7.61 -12.85
N ILE A 116 -18.35 -6.55 -13.64
CA ILE A 116 -19.41 -5.86 -14.37
C ILE A 116 -19.26 -6.23 -15.84
N LYS A 117 -20.23 -6.97 -16.37
CA LYS A 117 -20.23 -7.42 -17.76
C LYS A 117 -21.55 -7.07 -18.42
N LYS A 118 -21.50 -6.29 -19.51
CA LYS A 118 -22.71 -5.79 -20.22
C LYS A 118 -23.71 -5.08 -19.28
N GLY A 119 -23.22 -4.41 -18.24
CA GLY A 119 -24.05 -3.71 -17.25
C GLY A 119 -24.60 -4.61 -16.13
N GLU A 120 -24.35 -5.90 -16.14
CA GLU A 120 -24.72 -6.83 -15.07
C GLU A 120 -23.55 -6.98 -14.09
N LEU A 121 -23.85 -6.82 -12.79
CA LEU A 121 -22.90 -6.97 -11.69
C LEU A 121 -22.98 -8.39 -11.13
N SER A 122 -21.82 -9.06 -11.04
CA SER A 122 -21.65 -10.29 -10.24
C SER A 122 -20.59 -10.05 -9.17
N SER A 123 -20.79 -10.63 -7.98
CA SER A 123 -19.86 -10.52 -6.84
C SER A 123 -19.49 -11.91 -6.35
N GLU A 124 -18.23 -12.06 -5.94
CA GLU A 124 -17.79 -13.25 -5.21
C GLU A 124 -18.35 -13.20 -3.77
N HIS A 125 -18.49 -14.38 -3.14
CA HIS A 125 -19.07 -14.52 -1.80
C HIS A 125 -18.01 -14.63 -0.68
N GLN A 126 -16.83 -14.12 -0.93
CA GLN A 126 -15.68 -14.18 -0.03
C GLN A 126 -15.02 -12.80 0.04
N ASN A 127 -14.33 -12.49 1.15
CA ASN A 127 -13.50 -11.31 1.24
C ASN A 127 -12.02 -11.61 0.97
N ALA A 128 -11.22 -10.55 0.85
CA ALA A 128 -9.77 -10.59 0.96
C ALA A 128 -9.34 -9.65 2.08
N THR A 129 -8.51 -10.14 2.98
CA THR A 129 -8.14 -9.44 4.22
C THR A 129 -7.50 -8.07 3.95
N ASP A 130 -6.61 -7.97 2.95
CA ASP A 130 -5.95 -6.71 2.59
C ASP A 130 -6.95 -5.62 2.18
N GLY A 131 -7.97 -5.96 1.39
CA GLY A 131 -8.97 -4.99 0.97
C GLY A 131 -9.67 -4.34 2.15
N ASP A 132 -10.15 -5.15 3.10
CA ASP A 132 -10.87 -4.65 4.27
C ASP A 132 -9.96 -3.88 5.25
N LEU A 133 -8.69 -4.28 5.40
CA LEU A 133 -7.70 -3.52 6.18
C LEU A 133 -7.48 -2.11 5.60
N TYR A 134 -7.34 -1.98 4.28
CA TYR A 134 -7.20 -0.68 3.62
C TYR A 134 -8.47 0.15 3.67
N ILE A 135 -9.66 -0.46 3.53
CA ILE A 135 -10.96 0.24 3.66
C ILE A 135 -11.13 0.79 5.07
N ALA A 136 -10.88 -0.02 6.11
CA ALA A 136 -10.97 0.41 7.50
C ALA A 136 -9.99 1.56 7.79
N TYR A 137 -8.74 1.45 7.34
CA TYR A 137 -7.75 2.51 7.53
C TYR A 137 -8.11 3.79 6.78
N ALA A 138 -8.59 3.69 5.54
CA ALA A 138 -9.04 4.85 4.77
C ALA A 138 -10.20 5.59 5.44
N LEU A 139 -11.15 4.88 6.08
CA LEU A 139 -12.23 5.48 6.87
C LEU A 139 -11.69 6.22 8.10
N MET A 140 -10.66 5.67 8.77
CA MET A 140 -10.01 6.36 9.88
C MET A 140 -9.32 7.65 9.46
N GLU A 141 -8.62 7.64 8.33
CA GLU A 141 -7.98 8.83 7.77
C GLU A 141 -9.03 9.85 7.27
N ALA A 142 -10.14 9.38 6.71
CA ALA A 142 -11.29 10.23 6.34
C ALA A 142 -11.92 10.91 7.55
N ALA A 143 -12.03 10.21 8.68
CA ALA A 143 -12.53 10.75 9.93
C ALA A 143 -11.66 11.91 10.47
N LYS A 144 -10.34 11.87 10.22
CA LYS A 144 -9.41 12.96 10.56
C LYS A 144 -9.53 14.13 9.59
N GLN A 145 -9.73 13.84 8.30
CA GLN A 145 -9.81 14.84 7.24
C GLN A 145 -11.12 15.61 7.25
N TRP A 146 -12.23 14.95 7.59
CA TRP A 146 -13.57 15.53 7.63
C TRP A 146 -14.24 15.34 9.02
N PRO A 147 -13.96 16.23 9.99
CA PRO A 147 -14.40 16.09 11.37
C PRO A 147 -15.94 16.02 11.55
N GLU A 148 -16.69 16.66 10.65
CA GLU A 148 -18.17 16.66 10.67
C GLU A 148 -18.79 15.29 10.34
N LYS A 149 -18.02 14.37 9.75
CA LYS A 149 -18.39 12.98 9.45
C LYS A 149 -17.63 11.97 10.29
N SER A 150 -16.75 12.44 11.16
CA SER A 150 -15.79 11.61 11.90
C SER A 150 -16.45 10.44 12.63
N GLU A 151 -17.54 10.67 13.35
CA GLU A 151 -18.25 9.62 14.10
C GLU A 151 -18.74 8.49 13.17
N GLY A 152 -19.35 8.84 12.03
CA GLY A 152 -19.86 7.86 11.07
C GLY A 152 -18.75 7.01 10.46
N TYR A 153 -17.64 7.63 10.05
CA TYR A 153 -16.50 6.91 9.49
C TYR A 153 -15.81 6.04 10.53
N GLN A 154 -15.60 6.54 11.76
CA GLN A 154 -15.00 5.75 12.85
C GLN A 154 -15.86 4.55 13.25
N ASN A 155 -17.19 4.72 13.36
CA ASN A 155 -18.09 3.63 13.68
C ASN A 155 -18.07 2.54 12.60
N GLN A 156 -18.05 2.93 11.33
CA GLN A 156 -17.93 1.97 10.24
C GLN A 156 -16.55 1.27 10.25
N ALA A 157 -15.46 1.99 10.48
CA ALA A 157 -14.12 1.39 10.61
C ALA A 157 -14.09 0.35 11.74
N LYS A 158 -14.63 0.69 12.93
CA LYS A 158 -14.73 -0.26 14.06
C LYS A 158 -15.49 -1.53 13.69
N ALA A 159 -16.62 -1.38 13.03
CA ALA A 159 -17.43 -2.53 12.62
C ALA A 159 -16.72 -3.44 11.61
N ILE A 160 -15.93 -2.88 10.67
CA ILE A 160 -15.07 -3.68 9.77
C ILE A 160 -13.99 -4.40 10.59
N LEU A 161 -13.34 -3.70 11.51
CA LEU A 161 -12.26 -4.26 12.33
C LEU A 161 -12.75 -5.39 13.24
N ASP A 162 -13.97 -5.29 13.78
CA ASP A 162 -14.59 -6.35 14.56
C ASP A 162 -14.85 -7.59 13.69
N ASP A 163 -15.32 -7.41 12.45
CA ASP A 163 -15.56 -8.51 11.52
C ASP A 163 -14.25 -9.13 11.02
N ILE A 164 -13.17 -8.35 10.79
CA ILE A 164 -11.86 -8.91 10.48
C ILE A 164 -11.38 -9.81 11.61
N LEU A 165 -11.49 -9.39 12.86
CA LEU A 165 -11.11 -10.23 14.01
C LEU A 165 -11.98 -11.47 14.14
N LYS A 166 -13.23 -11.42 13.74
CA LYS A 166 -14.16 -12.54 13.80
C LYS A 166 -13.94 -13.56 12.69
N TYR A 167 -13.64 -13.12 11.47
CA TYR A 167 -13.67 -13.97 10.27
C TYR A 167 -12.30 -14.22 9.63
N ASN A 168 -11.31 -13.36 9.90
CA ASN A 168 -9.99 -13.39 9.27
C ASN A 168 -8.85 -13.57 10.27
N TYR A 169 -9.14 -13.93 11.52
CA TYR A 169 -8.14 -14.14 12.56
C TYR A 169 -7.93 -15.62 12.80
N ASN A 170 -6.68 -16.08 12.76
CA ASN A 170 -6.30 -17.43 13.13
C ASN A 170 -6.02 -17.50 14.64
N GLU A 171 -6.92 -18.07 15.41
CA GLU A 171 -6.81 -18.17 16.88
C GLU A 171 -5.62 -19.03 17.33
N THR A 172 -5.21 -20.01 16.53
CA THR A 172 -4.09 -20.92 16.86
C THR A 172 -2.74 -20.20 16.79
N THR A 173 -2.54 -19.37 15.76
CA THR A 173 -1.26 -18.72 15.49
C THR A 173 -1.25 -17.24 15.88
N GLY A 174 -2.43 -16.62 15.94
CA GLY A 174 -2.60 -15.21 16.24
C GLY A 174 -2.22 -14.27 15.12
N VAL A 175 -2.16 -14.76 13.87
CA VAL A 175 -1.99 -13.95 12.66
C VAL A 175 -3.30 -13.82 11.89
N LEU A 176 -3.35 -12.91 10.92
CA LEU A 176 -4.49 -12.82 10.00
C LEU A 176 -4.39 -13.87 8.90
N THR A 177 -5.53 -14.43 8.51
CA THR A 177 -5.69 -15.29 7.33
C THR A 177 -5.88 -14.45 6.07
N VAL A 178 -5.76 -15.06 4.89
CA VAL A 178 -5.87 -14.37 3.60
C VAL A 178 -7.29 -13.93 3.24
N GLY A 179 -8.31 -14.47 3.91
CA GLY A 179 -9.72 -14.16 3.72
C GLY A 179 -10.60 -15.04 4.60
N ASN A 180 -11.90 -14.77 4.68
CA ASN A 180 -12.88 -15.52 5.50
C ASN A 180 -13.06 -16.99 5.06
N TRP A 181 -12.69 -17.32 3.83
CA TRP A 181 -12.69 -18.67 3.29
C TRP A 181 -11.52 -19.54 3.79
N ALA A 182 -10.45 -18.89 4.28
CA ALA A 182 -9.33 -19.54 4.94
C ALA A 182 -9.60 -19.72 6.45
N ASN A 183 -10.75 -20.28 6.79
CA ASN A 183 -11.21 -20.55 8.16
C ASN A 183 -10.66 -21.88 8.71
N GLN A 184 -11.05 -22.27 9.92
CA GLN A 184 -10.54 -23.47 10.61
C GLN A 184 -10.71 -24.79 9.85
N ASP A 185 -11.72 -24.87 8.98
CA ASP A 185 -12.00 -26.06 8.16
C ASP A 185 -11.22 -26.06 6.82
N SER A 186 -10.54 -24.94 6.51
CA SER A 186 -9.80 -24.77 5.27
C SER A 186 -8.35 -25.26 5.40
N GLU A 187 -7.83 -25.91 4.36
CA GLU A 187 -6.41 -26.21 4.24
C GLU A 187 -5.53 -24.94 4.27
N PHE A 188 -6.09 -23.77 3.93
CA PHE A 188 -5.41 -22.48 3.93
C PHE A 188 -5.51 -21.72 5.27
N TYR A 189 -6.06 -22.31 6.32
CA TYR A 189 -6.20 -21.66 7.63
C TYR A 189 -4.86 -21.13 8.20
N HIS A 190 -3.79 -21.83 7.89
CA HIS A 190 -2.43 -21.46 8.30
C HIS A 190 -1.64 -20.67 7.26
N LEU A 191 -2.27 -20.28 6.15
CA LEU A 191 -1.63 -19.47 5.11
C LEU A 191 -1.73 -17.97 5.47
N MET A 192 -0.59 -17.30 5.48
CA MET A 192 -0.47 -15.86 5.73
C MET A 192 0.04 -15.17 4.45
N ARG A 193 -0.66 -14.14 3.98
CA ARG A 193 -0.13 -13.20 2.98
C ARG A 193 0.81 -12.23 3.70
N THR A 194 2.05 -12.12 3.27
CA THR A 194 3.05 -11.31 3.98
C THR A 194 2.75 -9.81 3.94
N SER A 195 2.19 -9.33 2.84
CA SER A 195 1.80 -7.92 2.66
C SER A 195 0.62 -7.47 3.51
N ASP A 196 -0.14 -8.40 4.12
CA ASP A 196 -1.17 -8.07 5.11
C ASP A 196 -0.55 -7.66 6.46
N THR A 197 0.78 -7.79 6.60
CA THR A 197 1.50 -7.20 7.74
C THR A 197 1.61 -5.68 7.55
N LEU A 198 0.73 -4.95 8.21
CA LEU A 198 0.57 -3.51 8.17
C LEU A 198 0.77 -2.90 9.56
N PRO A 199 2.02 -2.82 10.08
CA PRO A 199 2.27 -2.52 11.49
C PRO A 199 1.76 -1.15 11.94
N SER A 200 1.80 -0.14 11.06
CA SER A 200 1.26 1.20 11.34
C SER A 200 -0.27 1.20 11.40
N PHE A 201 -0.95 0.40 10.55
CA PHE A 201 -2.39 0.25 10.57
C PHE A 201 -2.84 -0.44 11.85
N PHE A 202 -2.20 -1.54 12.23
CA PHE A 202 -2.53 -2.27 13.46
C PHE A 202 -2.36 -1.40 14.71
N GLN A 203 -1.34 -0.54 14.75
CA GLN A 203 -1.19 0.45 15.80
C GLN A 203 -2.37 1.44 15.83
N SER A 204 -2.76 1.96 14.67
CA SER A 204 -3.91 2.86 14.55
C SER A 204 -5.23 2.18 14.89
N PHE A 205 -5.40 0.90 14.54
CA PHE A 205 -6.60 0.13 14.89
C PHE A 205 -6.71 -0.06 16.41
N TYR A 206 -5.61 -0.33 17.09
CA TYR A 206 -5.58 -0.33 18.55
C TYR A 206 -5.97 1.04 19.12
N GLU A 207 -5.42 2.13 18.60
CA GLU A 207 -5.73 3.49 19.06
C GLU A 207 -7.21 3.86 18.88
N LEU A 208 -7.85 3.37 17.80
CA LEU A 208 -9.26 3.60 17.54
C LEU A 208 -10.20 2.73 18.44
N THR A 209 -9.84 1.46 18.63
CA THR A 209 -10.73 0.46 19.23
C THR A 209 -10.44 0.19 20.71
N GLY A 210 -9.22 0.44 21.16
CA GLY A 210 -8.71 0.00 22.47
C GLY A 210 -8.49 -1.51 22.59
N ASN A 211 -8.65 -2.28 21.50
CA ASN A 211 -8.49 -3.73 21.49
C ASN A 211 -7.03 -4.13 21.31
N GLU A 212 -6.43 -4.66 22.38
CA GLU A 212 -5.01 -5.09 22.43
C GLU A 212 -4.70 -6.25 21.45
N GLN A 213 -5.71 -6.93 20.92
CA GLN A 213 -5.52 -7.99 19.94
C GLN A 213 -4.81 -7.47 18.68
N TRP A 214 -5.04 -6.22 18.27
CA TRP A 214 -4.33 -5.58 17.15
C TRP A 214 -2.83 -5.42 17.39
N LEU A 215 -2.42 -5.14 18.63
CA LEU A 215 -1.00 -5.11 19.00
C LEU A 215 -0.39 -6.52 18.98
N SER A 216 -1.12 -7.51 19.49
CA SER A 216 -0.70 -8.93 19.44
C SER A 216 -0.54 -9.42 18.00
N ILE A 217 -1.49 -9.11 17.10
CA ILE A 217 -1.40 -9.44 15.67
C ILE A 217 -0.16 -8.79 15.06
N LYS A 218 0.08 -7.49 15.32
CA LYS A 218 1.27 -6.77 14.86
C LYS A 218 2.55 -7.50 15.25
N GLU A 219 2.71 -7.81 16.53
CA GLU A 219 3.90 -8.48 17.05
C GLU A 219 4.09 -9.87 16.45
N LYS A 220 3.02 -10.66 16.38
CA LYS A 220 3.07 -12.03 15.86
C LYS A 220 3.38 -12.06 14.36
N MET A 221 2.70 -11.26 13.56
CA MET A 221 2.97 -11.20 12.11
C MET A 221 4.39 -10.71 11.83
N LEU A 222 4.88 -9.68 12.53
CA LEU A 222 6.27 -9.22 12.41
C LEU A 222 7.28 -10.29 12.81
N ALA A 223 7.01 -11.07 13.85
CA ALA A 223 7.88 -12.17 14.28
C ALA A 223 7.98 -13.25 13.20
N GLN A 224 6.88 -13.59 12.50
CA GLN A 224 6.91 -14.55 11.41
C GLN A 224 7.73 -14.03 10.21
N LEU A 225 7.56 -12.75 9.85
CA LEU A 225 8.39 -12.13 8.82
C LEU A 225 9.89 -12.14 9.20
N ASP A 226 10.23 -11.85 10.46
CA ASP A 226 11.63 -11.87 10.93
C ASP A 226 12.22 -13.27 10.91
N ALA A 227 11.43 -14.29 11.24
CA ALA A 227 11.85 -15.70 11.17
C ALA A 227 12.25 -16.09 9.73
N ILE A 228 11.46 -15.75 8.72
CA ILE A 228 11.79 -16.01 7.30
C ILE A 228 12.94 -15.13 6.83
N SER A 229 12.90 -13.81 7.11
CA SER A 229 13.96 -12.89 6.71
C SER A 229 15.33 -13.30 7.25
N SER A 230 15.38 -13.87 8.46
CA SER A 230 16.63 -14.31 9.09
C SER A 230 17.27 -15.52 8.40
N GLN A 231 16.50 -16.28 7.62
CA GLN A 231 16.99 -17.44 6.86
C GLN A 231 17.66 -17.03 5.54
N THR A 232 17.53 -15.78 5.10
CA THR A 232 18.05 -15.29 3.83
C THR A 232 19.08 -14.17 4.03
N LYS A 233 20.04 -14.08 3.10
CA LYS A 233 21.01 -12.96 3.08
C LYS A 233 20.39 -11.68 2.51
N THR A 234 19.36 -11.81 1.70
CA THR A 234 18.69 -10.70 1.01
C THR A 234 17.73 -9.94 1.94
N GLY A 235 17.13 -10.63 2.91
CA GLY A 235 16.03 -10.10 3.69
C GLY A 235 14.70 -10.03 2.94
N LEU A 236 14.66 -10.47 1.67
CA LEU A 236 13.42 -10.56 0.91
C LEU A 236 12.48 -11.58 1.53
N LEU A 237 11.20 -11.30 1.41
CA LEU A 237 10.09 -12.07 1.97
C LEU A 237 9.20 -12.60 0.83
N PRO A 238 8.61 -13.79 0.97
CA PRO A 238 7.72 -14.35 -0.05
C PRO A 238 6.37 -13.62 -0.08
N ASP A 239 5.59 -13.81 -1.15
CA ASP A 239 4.21 -13.35 -1.20
C ASP A 239 3.36 -14.05 -0.14
N PHE A 240 3.54 -15.38 0.01
CA PHE A 240 2.82 -16.20 0.98
C PHE A 240 3.75 -17.08 1.81
N MET A 241 3.32 -17.38 3.02
CA MET A 241 4.01 -18.25 3.95
C MET A 241 3.01 -19.02 4.82
N TRP A 242 3.39 -20.22 5.20
CA TRP A 242 2.66 -21.01 6.19
C TRP A 242 3.11 -20.63 7.59
N VAL A 243 2.17 -20.50 8.51
CA VAL A 243 2.41 -20.21 9.93
C VAL A 243 1.61 -21.22 10.75
N ASP A 244 2.28 -22.15 11.38
CA ASP A 244 1.68 -23.19 12.22
C ASP A 244 2.56 -23.46 13.47
N GLU A 245 2.25 -24.51 14.21
CA GLU A 245 2.99 -24.94 15.39
C GLU A 245 4.47 -25.26 15.10
N GLN A 246 4.80 -25.60 13.86
CA GLN A 246 6.18 -25.88 13.42
C GLN A 246 6.95 -24.59 13.09
N GLY A 247 6.27 -23.45 13.09
CA GLY A 247 6.82 -22.14 12.78
C GLY A 247 6.51 -21.65 11.36
N ALA A 248 7.26 -20.62 10.96
CA ALA A 248 7.09 -19.98 9.65
C ALA A 248 7.82 -20.74 8.55
N ARG A 249 7.13 -21.02 7.44
CA ARG A 249 7.68 -21.68 6.25
C ARG A 249 7.22 -20.98 4.98
N VAL A 250 8.11 -20.82 4.02
CA VAL A 250 7.80 -20.25 2.70
C VAL A 250 6.76 -21.13 1.98
N ALA A 251 5.77 -20.52 1.35
CA ALA A 251 4.80 -21.24 0.52
C ALA A 251 5.47 -21.86 -0.71
N ASN A 252 4.94 -22.99 -1.18
CA ASN A 252 5.39 -23.59 -2.42
C ASN A 252 4.89 -22.79 -3.64
N PRO A 253 5.50 -22.94 -4.82
CA PRO A 253 4.90 -22.47 -6.06
C PRO A 253 3.47 -23.00 -6.23
N ASP A 254 2.59 -22.19 -6.82
CA ASP A 254 1.19 -22.54 -7.12
C ASP A 254 0.39 -22.98 -5.88
N THR A 255 0.69 -22.41 -4.71
CA THR A 255 -0.07 -22.64 -3.48
C THR A 255 -1.46 -22.01 -3.57
N ILE A 256 -1.58 -20.78 -4.08
CA ILE A 256 -2.83 -20.01 -4.12
C ILE A 256 -2.99 -19.14 -5.37
N GLU A 257 -1.99 -18.35 -5.75
CA GLU A 257 -2.13 -17.36 -6.83
C GLU A 257 -1.25 -17.68 -8.05
N SER A 258 -0.01 -18.11 -7.82
CA SER A 258 0.95 -18.26 -8.91
C SER A 258 2.17 -19.12 -8.53
N LYS A 259 2.95 -19.48 -9.54
CA LYS A 259 4.26 -20.13 -9.36
C LYS A 259 5.27 -19.28 -8.55
N TYR A 260 4.94 -18.05 -8.22
CA TYR A 260 5.79 -17.13 -7.47
C TYR A 260 5.36 -16.92 -6.02
N ASP A 261 4.38 -17.67 -5.51
CA ASP A 261 3.84 -17.51 -4.14
C ASP A 261 4.93 -17.57 -3.07
N GLY A 262 5.96 -18.40 -3.27
CA GLY A 262 7.13 -18.47 -2.38
C GLY A 262 8.26 -17.49 -2.67
N ALA A 263 8.05 -16.50 -3.54
CA ALA A 263 9.04 -15.51 -3.94
C ALA A 263 8.61 -14.08 -3.53
N TYR A 264 9.56 -13.15 -3.56
CA TYR A 264 9.25 -11.73 -3.46
C TYR A 264 8.63 -11.27 -4.79
N SER A 265 7.30 -11.23 -4.83
CA SER A 265 6.54 -10.95 -6.03
C SER A 265 5.47 -9.87 -5.78
N TYR A 266 4.34 -9.91 -6.46
CA TYR A 266 3.36 -8.82 -6.51
C TYR A 266 2.61 -8.54 -5.20
N ASN A 267 2.62 -9.46 -4.22
CA ASN A 267 2.14 -9.18 -2.87
C ASN A 267 3.27 -8.58 -2.00
N ALA A 268 4.40 -9.28 -1.90
CA ALA A 268 5.51 -8.87 -1.05
C ALA A 268 6.17 -7.54 -1.49
N CYS A 269 5.99 -7.10 -2.74
CA CYS A 269 6.53 -5.83 -3.24
C CYS A 269 6.06 -4.61 -2.42
N ARG A 270 4.94 -4.70 -1.70
CA ARG A 270 4.41 -3.66 -0.81
C ARG A 270 5.18 -3.55 0.52
N LEU A 271 5.89 -4.61 0.93
CA LEU A 271 6.52 -4.69 2.26
C LEU A 271 7.52 -3.56 2.57
N PRO A 272 8.38 -3.10 1.65
CA PRO A 272 9.23 -1.95 1.94
C PRO A 272 8.43 -0.72 2.38
N TYR A 273 7.31 -0.44 1.72
CA TYR A 273 6.39 0.64 2.08
C TYR A 273 5.69 0.36 3.41
N ASN A 274 5.05 -0.79 3.58
CA ASN A 274 4.28 -1.15 4.77
C ASN A 274 5.14 -1.11 6.05
N LEU A 275 6.35 -1.67 5.99
CA LEU A 275 7.25 -1.77 7.13
C LEU A 275 7.87 -0.41 7.50
N SER A 276 8.22 0.40 6.51
CA SER A 276 8.89 1.70 6.76
C SER A 276 7.99 2.76 7.39
N GLN A 277 6.67 2.58 7.33
CA GLN A 277 5.71 3.48 7.99
C GLN A 277 5.64 3.30 9.51
N SER A 278 6.18 2.23 10.06
CA SER A 278 6.12 1.93 11.48
C SER A 278 7.41 2.28 12.20
N GLN A 279 7.30 2.77 13.44
CA GLN A 279 8.43 2.98 14.35
C GLN A 279 8.81 1.71 15.15
N ASP A 280 8.13 0.60 14.92
CA ASP A 280 8.47 -0.68 15.55
C ASP A 280 9.86 -1.14 15.13
N LYS A 281 10.65 -1.63 16.11
CA LYS A 281 12.06 -2.01 15.89
C LYS A 281 12.22 -3.18 14.92
N THR A 282 11.33 -4.17 14.98
CA THR A 282 11.35 -5.33 14.07
C THR A 282 10.98 -4.88 12.66
N SER A 283 9.97 -4.04 12.53
CA SER A 283 9.55 -3.43 11.26
C SER A 283 10.70 -2.67 10.61
N GLN A 284 11.38 -1.78 11.34
CA GLN A 284 12.51 -1.01 10.85
C GLN A 284 13.71 -1.90 10.47
N LYS A 285 14.00 -2.94 11.25
CA LYS A 285 15.04 -3.94 10.96
C LYS A 285 14.77 -4.65 9.63
N LEU A 286 13.53 -5.09 9.41
CA LEU A 286 13.10 -5.78 8.19
C LEU A 286 13.19 -4.85 6.96
N ALA A 287 12.63 -3.64 7.07
CA ALA A 287 12.71 -2.63 6.01
C ALA A 287 14.17 -2.32 5.63
N LYS A 288 15.03 -2.11 6.65
CA LYS A 288 16.46 -1.86 6.43
C LYS A 288 17.14 -2.99 5.67
N LYS A 289 16.89 -4.24 6.04
CA LYS A 289 17.52 -5.41 5.41
C LYS A 289 17.13 -5.53 3.93
N MET A 290 15.85 -5.26 3.60
CA MET A 290 15.39 -5.21 2.22
C MET A 290 16.02 -4.05 1.45
N LEU A 291 16.11 -2.85 2.04
CA LEU A 291 16.78 -1.70 1.43
C LEU A 291 18.27 -1.96 1.17
N ASP A 292 18.97 -2.60 2.10
CA ASP A 292 20.38 -2.99 1.94
C ASP A 292 20.59 -3.98 0.77
N PHE A 293 19.62 -4.83 0.48
CA PHE A 293 19.59 -5.66 -0.72
C PHE A 293 19.43 -4.80 -1.98
N PHE A 294 18.41 -3.91 -2.02
CA PHE A 294 18.13 -3.08 -3.19
C PHE A 294 19.25 -2.06 -3.49
N MET A 295 19.97 -1.60 -2.46
CA MET A 295 21.16 -0.72 -2.65
C MET A 295 22.26 -1.36 -3.49
N LYS A 296 22.32 -2.68 -3.57
CA LYS A 296 23.30 -3.44 -4.34
C LYS A 296 22.82 -3.70 -5.78
N GLN A 297 21.54 -3.47 -6.05
CA GLN A 297 20.98 -3.68 -7.38
C GLN A 297 21.23 -2.49 -8.29
N ARG A 298 21.54 -2.76 -9.56
CA ARG A 298 21.60 -1.72 -10.60
C ARG A 298 20.20 -1.26 -11.00
N ASN A 299 19.28 -2.22 -11.14
CA ASN A 299 17.88 -2.01 -11.45
C ASN A 299 17.02 -2.83 -10.48
N ILE A 300 15.84 -2.34 -10.14
CA ILE A 300 14.84 -3.10 -9.40
C ILE A 300 13.92 -3.75 -10.42
N TYR A 301 13.93 -5.07 -10.48
CA TYR A 301 13.12 -5.86 -11.39
C TYR A 301 11.76 -6.26 -10.75
N ALA A 302 10.84 -6.72 -11.60
CA ALA A 302 9.53 -7.23 -11.17
C ALA A 302 9.65 -8.63 -10.56
N GLY A 303 10.08 -8.68 -9.30
CA GLY A 303 10.20 -9.89 -8.49
C GLY A 303 11.58 -10.51 -8.44
N TYR A 304 11.80 -11.21 -7.32
CA TYR A 304 13.04 -11.93 -7.01
C TYR A 304 12.73 -13.23 -6.26
N ASP A 305 13.53 -14.27 -6.50
CA ASP A 305 13.57 -15.36 -5.55
C ASP A 305 14.21 -14.89 -4.21
N LEU A 306 14.07 -15.66 -3.14
CA LEU A 306 14.61 -15.25 -1.83
C LEU A 306 16.15 -15.28 -1.76
N LYS A 307 16.83 -15.81 -2.79
CA LYS A 307 18.30 -15.74 -2.94
C LYS A 307 18.75 -14.44 -3.62
N GLY A 308 17.81 -13.70 -4.22
CA GLY A 308 18.05 -12.41 -4.89
C GLY A 308 18.22 -12.50 -6.41
N ASN A 309 17.88 -13.63 -7.04
CA ASN A 309 17.82 -13.74 -8.48
C ASN A 309 16.53 -13.14 -9.00
N ALA A 310 16.60 -12.29 -10.03
CA ALA A 310 15.42 -11.67 -10.63
C ALA A 310 14.52 -12.72 -11.30
N LEU A 311 13.22 -12.65 -11.04
CA LEU A 311 12.21 -13.50 -11.69
C LEU A 311 11.91 -13.04 -13.11
N HIS A 312 12.01 -11.74 -13.35
CA HIS A 312 11.75 -11.09 -14.63
C HIS A 312 12.86 -10.12 -15.00
N GLN A 313 13.02 -9.83 -16.30
CA GLN A 313 14.03 -8.90 -16.81
C GLN A 313 13.46 -7.51 -17.12
N TYR A 314 12.24 -7.21 -16.65
CA TYR A 314 11.61 -5.90 -16.75
C TYR A 314 11.43 -5.25 -15.37
N GLN A 315 11.33 -3.94 -15.36
CA GLN A 315 11.06 -3.14 -14.16
C GLN A 315 9.56 -2.85 -14.09
N ALA A 316 8.97 -2.98 -12.89
CA ALA A 316 7.60 -2.60 -12.62
C ALA A 316 7.56 -1.55 -11.50
N ALA A 317 6.72 -0.56 -11.66
CA ALA A 317 6.66 0.55 -10.71
C ALA A 317 6.10 0.13 -9.34
N SER A 318 5.27 -0.90 -9.28
CA SER A 318 4.78 -1.52 -8.03
C SER A 318 5.90 -2.11 -7.17
N PHE A 319 7.06 -2.43 -7.75
CA PHE A 319 8.26 -2.85 -7.01
C PHE A 319 9.16 -1.67 -6.65
N ILE A 320 9.25 -0.67 -7.53
CA ILE A 320 10.17 0.47 -7.36
C ILE A 320 9.60 1.51 -6.40
N ALA A 321 8.31 1.83 -6.48
CA ALA A 321 7.69 2.88 -5.68
C ALA A 321 7.73 2.58 -4.16
N PRO A 322 7.39 1.36 -3.66
CA PRO A 322 7.51 1.01 -2.25
C PRO A 322 8.95 1.13 -1.73
N VAL A 323 9.94 0.69 -2.52
CA VAL A 323 11.36 0.84 -2.18
C VAL A 323 11.77 2.31 -2.13
N SER A 324 11.25 3.13 -3.05
CA SER A 324 11.53 4.58 -3.07
C SER A 324 10.97 5.29 -1.84
N TYR A 325 9.75 4.92 -1.42
CA TYR A 325 9.15 5.45 -0.19
C TYR A 325 9.98 5.09 1.04
N ALA A 326 10.33 3.82 1.19
CA ALA A 326 11.13 3.34 2.30
C ALA A 326 12.53 3.99 2.32
N ALA A 327 13.14 4.21 1.15
CA ALA A 327 14.44 4.85 1.01
C ALA A 327 14.42 6.35 1.34
N GLU A 328 13.33 7.08 1.00
CA GLU A 328 13.18 8.50 1.34
C GLU A 328 13.01 8.69 2.86
N ASN A 329 12.38 7.73 3.54
CA ASN A 329 12.15 7.76 4.99
C ASN A 329 13.25 7.07 5.81
N GLY A 330 14.24 6.46 5.16
CA GLY A 330 15.35 5.76 5.79
C GLY A 330 16.68 6.50 5.65
N ASP A 331 17.55 6.35 6.63
CA ASP A 331 18.88 6.99 6.60
C ASP A 331 19.86 6.23 5.69
N GLY A 332 20.58 6.98 4.85
CA GLY A 332 21.69 6.43 4.04
C GLY A 332 21.29 5.90 2.65
N TYR A 333 20.03 6.02 2.23
CA TYR A 333 19.52 5.45 0.97
C TYR A 333 19.33 6.47 -0.16
N LEU A 334 19.96 7.64 -0.09
CA LEU A 334 19.84 8.70 -1.10
C LEU A 334 20.10 8.20 -2.54
N LYS A 335 21.02 7.22 -2.71
CA LYS A 335 21.28 6.60 -4.01
C LYS A 335 20.02 5.92 -4.58
N LEU A 336 19.28 5.14 -3.78
CA LEU A 336 18.02 4.51 -4.21
C LEU A 336 16.97 5.56 -4.58
N VAL A 337 16.83 6.61 -3.78
CA VAL A 337 15.93 7.71 -4.05
C VAL A 337 16.22 8.35 -5.41
N GLN A 338 17.48 8.67 -5.68
CA GLN A 338 17.88 9.30 -6.95
C GLN A 338 17.73 8.35 -8.14
N GLN A 339 18.11 7.10 -7.97
CA GLN A 339 18.06 6.07 -9.02
C GLN A 339 16.63 5.79 -9.45
N ASN A 340 15.68 5.80 -8.51
CA ASN A 340 14.29 5.40 -8.72
C ASN A 340 13.35 6.56 -9.06
N LYS A 341 13.80 7.81 -8.94
CA LYS A 341 12.96 9.00 -9.13
C LYS A 341 12.25 9.04 -10.50
N PHE A 342 12.83 8.40 -11.52
CA PHE A 342 12.31 8.42 -12.89
C PHE A 342 10.87 7.90 -13.01
N ILE A 343 10.45 6.93 -12.17
CA ILE A 343 9.10 6.35 -12.24
C ILE A 343 8.00 7.38 -11.97
N PHE A 344 8.27 8.36 -11.09
CA PHE A 344 7.32 9.42 -10.78
C PHE A 344 7.28 10.52 -11.87
N MET A 345 8.26 10.55 -12.77
CA MET A 345 8.35 11.52 -13.86
C MET A 345 7.65 11.04 -15.13
N GLN A 346 7.36 9.75 -15.25
CA GLN A 346 6.65 9.15 -16.38
C GLN A 346 5.14 9.33 -16.24
N ASP A 347 4.43 9.24 -17.36
CA ASP A 347 2.97 9.14 -17.37
C ASP A 347 2.53 7.75 -16.91
N LEU A 348 1.36 7.67 -16.28
CA LEU A 348 0.82 6.41 -15.81
C LEU A 348 0.39 5.54 -16.99
N SER A 349 0.64 4.24 -16.87
CA SER A 349 0.10 3.26 -17.81
C SER A 349 -1.43 3.20 -17.68
N THR A 350 -2.11 3.06 -18.81
CA THR A 350 -3.55 2.78 -18.86
C THR A 350 -3.88 1.29 -18.79
N GLU A 351 -2.86 0.42 -18.86
CA GLU A 351 -3.00 -1.04 -18.92
C GLU A 351 -2.55 -1.75 -17.64
N ASN A 352 -1.82 -1.05 -16.76
CA ASN A 352 -1.34 -1.60 -15.51
C ASN A 352 -1.86 -0.78 -14.32
N TYR A 353 -3.05 -1.18 -13.86
CA TYR A 353 -3.73 -0.61 -12.70
C TYR A 353 -2.82 -0.59 -11.46
N TYR A 354 -2.15 -1.73 -11.19
CA TYR A 354 -1.41 -1.91 -9.93
C TYR A 354 -0.18 -0.99 -9.85
N ASP A 355 0.60 -0.89 -10.93
CA ASP A 355 1.72 0.05 -11.03
C ASP A 355 1.25 1.51 -10.87
N ALA A 356 0.19 1.88 -11.57
CA ALA A 356 -0.36 3.24 -11.52
C ALA A 356 -0.85 3.60 -10.10
N THR A 357 -1.50 2.66 -9.42
CA THR A 357 -2.01 2.84 -8.06
C THR A 357 -0.88 3.00 -7.04
N MET A 358 0.14 2.13 -7.09
CA MET A 358 1.30 2.23 -6.19
C MET A 358 2.07 3.54 -6.37
N ILE A 359 2.32 3.96 -7.62
CA ILE A 359 2.99 5.24 -7.90
C ILE A 359 2.18 6.40 -7.33
N THR A 360 0.87 6.44 -7.58
CA THR A 360 0.01 7.56 -7.19
C THR A 360 -0.10 7.67 -5.67
N MET A 361 -0.37 6.56 -4.99
CA MET A 361 -0.46 6.51 -3.54
C MET A 361 0.83 7.01 -2.88
N ILE A 362 1.98 6.53 -3.36
CA ILE A 362 3.28 6.91 -2.81
C ILE A 362 3.64 8.36 -3.16
N ALA A 363 3.33 8.82 -4.37
CA ALA A 363 3.58 10.21 -4.76
C ALA A 363 2.80 11.22 -3.91
N LEU A 364 1.54 10.92 -3.55
CA LEU A 364 0.72 11.76 -2.67
C LEU A 364 1.29 11.89 -1.26
N GLN A 365 2.03 10.89 -0.79
CA GLN A 365 2.63 10.88 0.53
C GLN A 365 4.06 11.47 0.55
N LEU A 366 4.81 11.36 -0.56
CA LEU A 366 6.20 11.84 -0.64
C LEU A 366 6.30 13.32 -1.07
N PHE A 367 5.32 13.83 -1.82
CA PHE A 367 5.38 15.13 -2.47
C PHE A 367 4.14 15.96 -2.12
#